data_74be47d7be6116f834245693c16739da
#
_entry.id   74be47d7be6116f834245693c16739da
#
_cell.length_a   1.000
_cell.length_b   1.000
_cell.length_c   1.000
_cell.angle_alpha   90.00
_cell.angle_beta   90.00
_cell.angle_gamma   90.00
#
_symmetry.space_group_name_H-M   'P 1'
#
loop_
_entity.id
_entity.type
_entity.pdbx_description
1 polymer ?
#
loop_
_entity_poly.entity_id
_entity_poly.type
_entity_poly.pdbx_seq_one_letter_code
_entity_poly.pdbx_strand_id
1 'polypeptide(L)'
;MMGRSELTKKIPSLLCLLSIVLCCSKIFAQEIPRTPDGRPDFQGNWNNLHQTPLQRPASLGDKQSYTAEEADALVNQAEQGITERASPLNPDRLPPAAGSRVTNQADDDFDEFPIGIARINGEYRTSLVIDPQNGRIPLREESKRQDFFSTLLASGRYLDGPEFGWAAERCLIAGPQLSLMFQRGLSPYAQIVQTRNYLMILGEYPYDARIIRIDSEHPVNGFPKWMGDSIAHWEGDTLVIHTNKFRAEHSYPPILSTALFEVEERLSLTADDKILYQYTVTDPNLYTQAFT
;
A
#
# COMPACT_ATOMS: atom_id res chain seq x y z
N MET A 1 85.45 8.96 -34.32
CA MET A 1 85.06 7.58 -33.95
C MET A 1 83.64 7.63 -33.42
N MET A 2 82.78 6.90 -34.06
CA MET A 2 81.33 6.92 -33.90
C MET A 2 80.81 6.22 -32.63
N GLY A 3 79.84 6.79 -31.91
CA GLY A 3 79.13 6.10 -30.84
C GLY A 3 77.63 6.36 -31.03
N ARG A 4 76.87 5.29 -31.29
CA ARG A 4 75.47 5.27 -31.54
C ARG A 4 74.68 5.59 -30.30
N SER A 5 73.64 6.46 -30.41
CA SER A 5 72.64 6.67 -29.43
C SER A 5 71.50 5.61 -29.57
N GLU A 6 71.22 4.88 -28.51
CA GLU A 6 70.05 4.01 -28.45
C GLU A 6 68.77 4.80 -27.97
N LEU A 7 67.81 4.89 -28.84
CA LEU A 7 66.48 5.32 -28.52
C LEU A 7 65.67 4.11 -28.00
N THR A 8 65.53 3.96 -26.69
CA THR A 8 64.59 2.97 -26.11
C THR A 8 63.18 3.52 -26.07
N LYS A 9 62.32 2.86 -26.81
CA LYS A 9 60.86 3.07 -26.88
C LYS A 9 60.20 2.81 -25.52
N LYS A 10 59.65 3.84 -24.94
CA LYS A 10 58.68 3.73 -23.83
C LYS A 10 57.31 4.07 -24.35
N ILE A 11 56.52 3.10 -24.80
CA ILE A 11 55.06 3.11 -24.90
C ILE A 11 54.64 1.63 -24.91
N PRO A 12 54.16 1.08 -23.76
CA PRO A 12 52.80 0.67 -23.74
C PRO A 12 52.16 0.63 -22.31
N SER A 13 52.14 1.72 -21.57
CA SER A 13 51.44 1.72 -20.27
C SER A 13 50.07 2.43 -20.30
N LEU A 14 49.75 3.16 -21.38
CA LEU A 14 48.51 3.95 -21.46
C LEU A 14 47.33 3.15 -22.02
N LEU A 15 47.59 2.10 -22.80
CA LEU A 15 46.49 1.25 -23.34
C LEU A 15 45.92 0.23 -22.33
N CYS A 16 46.70 -0.20 -21.34
CA CYS A 16 46.20 -1.11 -20.30
C CYS A 16 45.29 -0.43 -19.25
N LEU A 17 45.48 0.85 -18.98
CA LEU A 17 44.63 1.61 -18.04
C LEU A 17 43.26 1.95 -18.61
N LEU A 18 43.15 2.12 -19.93
CA LEU A 18 41.86 2.39 -20.56
C LEU A 18 40.96 1.16 -20.65
N SER A 19 41.55 -0.06 -20.68
CA SER A 19 40.81 -1.32 -20.71
C SER A 19 40.22 -1.73 -19.35
N ILE A 20 40.80 -1.25 -18.25
CA ILE A 20 40.33 -1.55 -16.87
C ILE A 20 39.16 -0.64 -16.47
N VAL A 21 39.12 0.57 -17.02
CA VAL A 21 38.01 1.52 -16.73
C VAL A 21 36.71 1.14 -17.45
N LEU A 22 36.76 0.41 -18.57
CA LEU A 22 35.54 -0.05 -19.28
C LEU A 22 34.92 -1.33 -18.70
N CYS A 23 35.61 -2.02 -17.77
CA CYS A 23 35.09 -3.25 -17.16
C CYS A 23 34.32 -3.06 -15.84
N CYS A 24 34.32 -1.84 -15.25
CA CYS A 24 33.73 -1.60 -13.93
C CYS A 24 32.35 -0.97 -13.94
N SER A 25 31.68 -0.82 -15.07
CA SER A 25 30.31 -0.27 -15.11
C SER A 25 29.26 -1.28 -15.58
N LYS A 26 29.40 -2.55 -15.22
CA LYS A 26 28.22 -3.37 -15.05
C LYS A 26 27.61 -2.96 -13.71
N ILE A 27 26.83 -1.90 -13.69
CA ILE A 27 25.78 -1.72 -12.70
C ILE A 27 24.96 -3.00 -12.82
N PHE A 28 25.11 -3.92 -11.85
CA PHE A 28 24.18 -5.03 -11.73
C PHE A 28 22.81 -4.41 -11.43
N ALA A 29 22.04 -4.15 -12.46
CA ALA A 29 20.60 -4.02 -12.27
C ALA A 29 20.20 -5.36 -11.63
N GLN A 30 19.73 -5.32 -10.40
CA GLN A 30 19.24 -6.52 -9.72
C GLN A 30 18.16 -7.11 -10.61
N GLU A 31 18.38 -8.35 -11.08
CA GLU A 31 17.38 -9.01 -11.91
C GLU A 31 16.13 -9.27 -11.05
N ILE A 32 14.98 -8.95 -11.58
CA ILE A 32 13.69 -9.25 -10.94
C ILE A 32 13.59 -10.76 -10.75
N PRO A 33 13.34 -11.25 -9.51
CA PRO A 33 13.13 -12.67 -9.24
C PRO A 33 12.03 -13.24 -10.13
N ARG A 34 12.25 -14.48 -10.62
CA ARG A 34 11.28 -15.15 -11.50
C ARG A 34 10.95 -16.54 -11.02
N THR A 35 9.69 -16.91 -11.19
CA THR A 35 9.20 -18.26 -10.99
C THR A 35 9.77 -19.21 -12.07
N PRO A 36 9.70 -20.56 -11.90
CA PRO A 36 10.18 -21.52 -12.90
C PRO A 36 9.55 -21.38 -14.29
N ASP A 37 8.35 -20.79 -14.39
CA ASP A 37 7.66 -20.50 -15.65
C ASP A 37 7.98 -19.09 -16.20
N GLY A 38 8.97 -18.39 -15.62
CA GLY A 38 9.53 -17.14 -16.12
C GLY A 38 8.74 -15.88 -15.78
N ARG A 39 7.67 -15.97 -14.98
CA ARG A 39 6.89 -14.81 -14.51
C ARG A 39 7.59 -14.16 -13.32
N PRO A 40 7.39 -12.86 -13.06
CA PRO A 40 7.85 -12.25 -11.82
C PRO A 40 7.37 -13.04 -10.60
N ASP A 41 8.27 -13.24 -9.64
CA ASP A 41 7.99 -14.00 -8.42
C ASP A 41 7.59 -13.07 -7.28
N PHE A 42 6.30 -13.01 -6.98
CA PHE A 42 5.75 -12.21 -5.89
C PHE A 42 5.75 -12.94 -4.54
N GLN A 43 6.20 -14.20 -4.48
CA GLN A 43 6.17 -14.95 -3.23
C GLN A 43 6.96 -14.25 -2.13
N GLY A 44 6.42 -14.26 -0.92
CA GLY A 44 7.09 -13.68 0.23
C GLY A 44 6.14 -13.04 1.24
N ASN A 45 6.76 -12.42 2.25
CA ASN A 45 6.07 -11.59 3.22
C ASN A 45 6.37 -10.13 2.89
N TRP A 46 5.34 -9.34 2.78
CA TRP A 46 5.39 -7.95 2.36
C TRP A 46 4.76 -7.04 3.41
N ASN A 47 5.23 -5.81 3.50
CA ASN A 47 4.60 -4.77 4.29
C ASN A 47 4.43 -3.48 3.47
N ASN A 48 3.50 -2.62 3.88
CA ASN A 48 3.24 -1.33 3.25
C ASN A 48 3.31 -0.18 4.27
N LEU A 49 4.22 -0.27 5.22
CA LEU A 49 4.38 0.72 6.29
C LEU A 49 4.90 2.05 5.76
N HIS A 50 4.04 3.07 5.79
CA HIS A 50 4.39 4.46 5.53
C HIS A 50 3.34 5.39 6.13
N GLN A 51 3.71 6.62 6.45
CA GLN A 51 2.79 7.61 7.00
C GLN A 51 2.05 8.45 5.94
N THR A 52 2.31 8.21 4.64
CA THR A 52 1.59 8.90 3.56
C THR A 52 0.10 8.57 3.63
N PRO A 53 -0.78 9.56 3.79
CA PRO A 53 -2.21 9.32 3.91
C PRO A 53 -2.84 8.88 2.58
N LEU A 54 -3.95 8.14 2.65
CA LEU A 54 -4.71 7.77 1.45
C LEU A 54 -5.15 9.02 0.68
N GLN A 55 -5.74 9.99 1.36
CA GLN A 55 -6.17 11.25 0.75
C GLN A 55 -5.28 12.41 1.18
N ARG A 56 -5.01 13.33 0.24
CA ARG A 56 -4.20 14.50 0.50
C ARG A 56 -4.84 15.40 1.56
N PRO A 57 -4.10 15.78 2.61
CA PRO A 57 -4.56 16.77 3.57
C PRO A 57 -4.95 18.08 2.90
N ALA A 58 -6.03 18.72 3.35
CA ALA A 58 -6.53 19.95 2.77
C ALA A 58 -5.49 21.10 2.84
N SER A 59 -4.66 21.10 3.88
CA SER A 59 -3.58 22.07 4.08
C SER A 59 -2.51 22.06 3.00
N LEU A 60 -2.38 20.95 2.24
CA LEU A 60 -1.38 20.82 1.18
C LEU A 60 -1.90 21.26 -0.20
N GLY A 61 -3.20 21.57 -0.33
CA GLY A 61 -3.78 22.03 -1.60
C GLY A 61 -3.44 21.07 -2.76
N ASP A 62 -2.81 21.63 -3.81
CA ASP A 62 -2.44 20.87 -5.01
C ASP A 62 -1.03 20.25 -4.96
N LYS A 63 -0.33 20.35 -3.84
CA LYS A 63 1.02 19.82 -3.69
C LYS A 63 1.02 18.29 -3.73
N GLN A 64 1.52 17.70 -4.81
CA GLN A 64 1.48 16.25 -5.04
C GLN A 64 2.66 15.51 -4.40
N SER A 65 3.81 16.16 -4.24
CA SER A 65 5.03 15.57 -3.71
C SER A 65 5.72 16.48 -2.71
N TYR A 66 6.37 15.89 -1.72
CA TYR A 66 7.30 16.59 -0.82
C TYR A 66 8.68 16.69 -1.45
N THR A 67 9.46 17.68 -1.05
CA THR A 67 10.92 17.66 -1.28
C THR A 67 11.58 16.61 -0.37
N ALA A 68 12.85 16.30 -0.63
CA ALA A 68 13.60 15.38 0.25
C ALA A 68 13.69 15.93 1.69
N GLU A 69 13.96 17.23 1.82
CA GLU A 69 14.08 17.90 3.13
C GLU A 69 12.75 17.87 3.91
N GLU A 70 11.63 18.07 3.21
CA GLU A 70 10.30 17.97 3.84
C GLU A 70 9.96 16.54 4.27
N ALA A 71 10.31 15.55 3.44
CA ALA A 71 10.11 14.15 3.78
C ALA A 71 10.96 13.75 5.00
N ASP A 72 12.24 14.17 5.04
CA ASP A 72 13.13 13.93 6.17
C ASP A 72 12.63 14.61 7.45
N ALA A 73 12.09 15.81 7.35
CA ALA A 73 11.49 16.50 8.51
C ALA A 73 10.28 15.75 9.08
N LEU A 74 9.43 15.18 8.22
CA LEU A 74 8.28 14.36 8.64
C LEU A 74 8.73 13.05 9.29
N VAL A 75 9.76 12.40 8.75
CA VAL A 75 10.36 11.19 9.35
C VAL A 75 10.90 11.49 10.74
N ASN A 76 11.71 12.55 10.88
CA ASN A 76 12.27 12.96 12.17
C ASN A 76 11.17 13.28 13.20
N GLN A 77 10.10 13.94 12.77
CA GLN A 77 8.95 14.23 13.64
C GLN A 77 8.25 12.95 14.11
N ALA A 78 8.08 11.95 13.22
CA ALA A 78 7.49 10.67 13.57
C ALA A 78 8.36 9.91 14.58
N GLU A 79 9.68 9.86 14.37
CA GLU A 79 10.65 9.21 15.28
C GLU A 79 10.65 9.87 16.67
N GLN A 80 10.61 11.22 16.72
CA GLN A 80 10.47 11.94 17.98
C GLN A 80 9.16 11.59 18.70
N GLY A 81 8.04 11.54 17.98
CA GLY A 81 6.74 11.16 18.53
C GLY A 81 6.73 9.74 19.09
N ILE A 82 7.42 8.77 18.45
CA ILE A 82 7.59 7.42 18.97
C ILE A 82 8.40 7.45 20.28
N THR A 83 9.52 8.18 20.30
CA THR A 83 10.38 8.30 21.46
C THR A 83 9.64 8.93 22.65
N GLU A 84 8.84 9.95 22.41
CA GLU A 84 8.01 10.61 23.43
C GLU A 84 6.95 9.65 24.00
N ARG A 85 6.28 8.90 23.14
CA ARG A 85 5.28 7.87 23.58
C ARG A 85 5.91 6.74 24.38
N ALA A 86 7.11 6.31 24.01
CA ALA A 86 7.85 5.28 24.74
C ALA A 86 8.41 5.77 26.09
N SER A 87 8.34 7.06 26.39
CA SER A 87 8.86 7.63 27.64
C SER A 87 7.99 7.19 28.82
N PRO A 88 8.60 6.88 30.00
CA PRO A 88 7.85 6.54 31.20
C PRO A 88 6.83 7.62 31.55
N LEU A 89 5.62 7.21 31.88
CA LEU A 89 4.58 8.12 32.33
C LEU A 89 4.98 8.78 33.66
N ASN A 90 4.68 10.06 33.81
CA ASN A 90 4.85 10.75 35.09
C ASN A 90 3.99 10.03 36.19
N PRO A 91 4.59 9.47 37.26
CA PRO A 91 3.85 8.79 38.31
C PRO A 91 2.88 9.71 39.04
N ASP A 92 3.17 11.03 39.08
CA ASP A 92 2.34 12.03 39.75
C ASP A 92 1.29 12.68 38.85
N ARG A 93 1.08 12.14 37.62
CA ARG A 93 0.06 12.67 36.72
C ARG A 93 -1.34 12.57 37.31
N LEU A 94 -2.12 13.61 37.14
CA LEU A 94 -3.54 13.55 37.51
C LEU A 94 -4.28 12.53 36.61
N PRO A 95 -5.30 11.86 37.15
CA PRO A 95 -6.16 11.01 36.34
C PRO A 95 -6.82 11.84 35.22
N PRO A 96 -7.12 11.24 34.07
CA PRO A 96 -7.86 11.91 33.00
C PRO A 96 -9.17 12.48 33.52
N ALA A 97 -9.59 13.64 33.02
CA ALA A 97 -10.89 14.23 33.37
C ALA A 97 -12.02 13.25 33.02
N ALA A 98 -13.06 13.20 33.83
CA ALA A 98 -14.21 12.35 33.54
C ALA A 98 -14.80 12.64 32.18
N GLY A 99 -14.98 11.61 31.34
CA GLY A 99 -15.48 11.72 29.96
C GLY A 99 -14.43 12.11 28.93
N SER A 100 -13.17 12.36 29.32
CA SER A 100 -12.10 12.53 28.35
C SER A 100 -11.69 11.18 27.75
N ARG A 101 -11.22 11.22 26.49
CA ARG A 101 -10.63 10.03 25.87
C ARG A 101 -9.35 9.66 26.63
N VAL A 102 -9.31 8.47 27.16
CA VAL A 102 -8.08 7.91 27.73
C VAL A 102 -7.19 7.50 26.57
N THR A 103 -6.13 8.24 26.32
CA THR A 103 -5.04 7.78 25.49
C THR A 103 -4.19 6.85 26.36
N ASN A 104 -4.32 5.56 26.16
CA ASN A 104 -3.53 4.59 26.89
C ASN A 104 -2.27 4.29 26.08
N GLN A 105 -1.11 4.44 26.70
CA GLN A 105 0.17 4.07 26.07
C GLN A 105 0.23 2.58 25.73
N ALA A 106 -0.48 1.73 26.49
CA ALA A 106 -0.55 0.31 26.21
C ALA A 106 -1.26 -0.03 24.88
N ASP A 107 -2.12 0.86 24.39
CA ASP A 107 -2.78 0.67 23.09
C ASP A 107 -1.80 0.93 21.93
N ASP A 108 -0.71 1.67 22.18
CA ASP A 108 0.33 1.98 21.21
C ASP A 108 1.36 0.83 21.08
N ASP A 109 1.42 -0.10 22.04
CA ASP A 109 2.38 -1.21 22.02
C ASP A 109 2.06 -2.28 20.95
N PHE A 110 0.85 -2.25 20.40
CA PHE A 110 0.41 -3.18 19.36
C PHE A 110 0.50 -2.60 17.94
N ASP A 111 0.72 -1.29 17.84
CA ASP A 111 0.79 -0.61 16.54
C ASP A 111 2.25 -0.46 16.09
N GLU A 112 2.56 -0.92 14.88
CA GLU A 112 3.77 -0.50 14.20
C GLU A 112 3.57 0.91 13.65
N PHE A 113 4.41 1.86 14.10
CA PHE A 113 4.33 3.24 13.67
C PHE A 113 5.10 3.44 12.36
N PRO A 114 4.41 3.72 11.25
CA PRO A 114 5.09 4.00 10.00
C PRO A 114 5.81 5.35 10.12
N ILE A 115 7.12 5.35 9.88
CA ILE A 115 7.94 6.56 9.90
C ILE A 115 8.26 7.08 8.50
N GLY A 116 8.30 6.20 7.50
CA GLY A 116 8.64 6.56 6.13
C GLY A 116 7.53 7.28 5.38
N ILE A 117 7.92 8.04 4.36
CA ILE A 117 7.00 8.60 3.35
C ILE A 117 7.03 7.70 2.12
N ALA A 118 5.87 7.34 1.57
CA ALA A 118 5.80 6.54 0.34
C ALA A 118 6.56 7.24 -0.79
N ARG A 119 7.57 6.55 -1.34
CA ARG A 119 8.37 7.00 -2.46
C ARG A 119 8.01 6.20 -3.70
N ILE A 120 7.28 6.82 -4.62
CA ILE A 120 6.77 6.19 -5.83
C ILE A 120 7.39 6.88 -7.04
N ASN A 121 8.05 6.13 -7.92
CA ASN A 121 8.75 6.66 -9.10
C ASN A 121 9.74 7.80 -8.76
N GLY A 122 10.38 7.69 -7.58
CA GLY A 122 11.36 8.68 -7.11
C GLY A 122 10.76 9.87 -6.37
N GLU A 123 9.44 10.02 -6.30
CA GLU A 123 8.74 11.12 -5.65
C GLU A 123 8.20 10.73 -4.27
N TYR A 124 8.38 11.59 -3.26
CA TYR A 124 7.77 11.44 -1.94
C TYR A 124 6.32 11.93 -1.99
N ARG A 125 5.36 11.02 -1.91
CA ARG A 125 3.94 11.34 -2.14
C ARG A 125 3.28 12.00 -0.95
N THR A 126 2.41 13.00 -1.24
CA THR A 126 1.56 13.67 -0.23
C THR A 126 0.23 12.97 -0.01
N SER A 127 -0.14 12.05 -0.90
CA SER A 127 -1.30 11.17 -0.83
C SER A 127 -1.05 9.93 -1.67
N LEU A 128 -1.75 8.85 -1.36
CA LEU A 128 -1.75 7.66 -2.21
C LEU A 128 -2.70 7.80 -3.39
N VAL A 129 -3.84 8.47 -3.22
CA VAL A 129 -4.71 8.80 -4.36
C VAL A 129 -3.94 9.71 -5.32
N ILE A 130 -3.78 9.23 -6.56
CA ILE A 130 -3.06 9.90 -7.65
C ILE A 130 -4.00 10.40 -8.76
N ASP A 131 -5.13 9.75 -8.92
CA ASP A 131 -6.20 10.17 -9.82
C ASP A 131 -7.55 10.08 -9.07
N PRO A 132 -8.29 11.18 -8.94
CA PRO A 132 -8.03 12.53 -9.47
C PRO A 132 -6.80 13.21 -8.84
N GLN A 133 -6.19 14.14 -9.61
CA GLN A 133 -4.93 14.81 -9.23
C GLN A 133 -5.02 15.62 -7.92
N ASN A 134 -6.23 16.00 -7.48
CA ASN A 134 -6.43 16.65 -6.19
C ASN A 134 -6.12 15.71 -5.00
N GLY A 135 -5.85 14.42 -5.26
CA GLY A 135 -5.49 13.44 -4.24
C GLY A 135 -6.62 13.07 -3.30
N ARG A 136 -7.88 13.15 -3.75
CA ARG A 136 -9.08 12.88 -2.94
C ARG A 136 -9.99 11.90 -3.61
N ILE A 137 -10.64 11.04 -2.82
CA ILE A 137 -11.67 10.13 -3.28
C ILE A 137 -12.87 10.93 -3.78
N PRO A 138 -13.30 10.73 -5.04
CA PRO A 138 -14.35 11.55 -5.68
C PRO A 138 -15.76 11.10 -5.30
N LEU A 139 -16.09 11.09 -3.99
CA LEU A 139 -17.40 10.73 -3.49
C LEU A 139 -18.48 11.70 -4.00
N ARG A 140 -19.65 11.15 -4.37
CA ARG A 140 -20.84 11.93 -4.62
C ARG A 140 -21.32 12.63 -3.34
N GLU A 141 -21.94 13.80 -3.45
CA GLU A 141 -22.39 14.57 -2.27
C GLU A 141 -23.42 13.79 -1.42
N GLU A 142 -24.32 13.06 -2.08
CA GLU A 142 -25.27 12.18 -1.43
C GLU A 142 -24.59 11.02 -0.68
N SER A 143 -23.48 10.51 -1.20
CA SER A 143 -22.73 9.41 -0.60
C SER A 143 -21.92 9.83 0.63
N LYS A 144 -21.53 11.11 0.72
CA LYS A 144 -20.85 11.66 1.91
C LYS A 144 -21.71 11.59 3.18
N ARG A 145 -23.03 11.52 3.04
CA ARG A 145 -23.99 11.39 4.15
C ARG A 145 -24.31 9.94 4.51
N GLN A 146 -23.85 8.99 3.70
CA GLN A 146 -24.10 7.55 3.91
C GLN A 146 -23.02 6.91 4.78
N ASP A 147 -22.46 7.66 5.72
CA ASP A 147 -21.70 7.03 6.79
C ASP A 147 -22.66 6.21 7.65
N PHE A 148 -22.78 4.92 7.29
CA PHE A 148 -23.61 3.95 7.98
C PHE A 148 -23.34 3.95 9.49
N PHE A 149 -22.07 4.07 9.87
CA PHE A 149 -21.66 4.02 11.27
C PHE A 149 -22.13 5.24 12.06
N SER A 150 -21.92 6.46 11.54
CA SER A 150 -22.43 7.65 12.22
C SER A 150 -23.97 7.70 12.24
N THR A 151 -24.62 7.21 11.19
CA THR A 151 -26.09 7.08 11.17
C THR A 151 -26.58 6.07 12.21
N LEU A 152 -25.90 4.94 12.33
CA LEU A 152 -26.22 3.90 13.30
C LEU A 152 -25.99 4.37 14.74
N LEU A 153 -24.89 5.03 15.02
CA LEU A 153 -24.62 5.64 16.33
C LEU A 153 -25.68 6.70 16.68
N ALA A 154 -26.02 7.56 15.71
CA ALA A 154 -27.02 8.60 15.91
C ALA A 154 -28.42 8.04 16.13
N SER A 155 -28.73 6.84 15.61
CA SER A 155 -30.02 6.15 15.82
C SER A 155 -30.21 5.62 17.25
N GLY A 156 -29.12 5.51 18.04
CA GLY A 156 -29.10 4.88 19.36
C GLY A 156 -29.27 3.36 19.36
N ARG A 157 -29.32 2.73 18.18
CA ARG A 157 -29.62 1.29 18.01
C ARG A 157 -28.39 0.41 17.87
N TYR A 158 -27.22 0.98 17.98
CA TYR A 158 -25.94 0.27 17.75
C TYR A 158 -25.77 -0.99 18.64
N LEU A 159 -26.33 -0.98 19.84
CA LEU A 159 -26.26 -2.10 20.79
C LEU A 159 -27.52 -2.98 20.83
N ASP A 160 -28.50 -2.76 19.95
CA ASP A 160 -29.75 -3.53 19.95
C ASP A 160 -29.56 -4.99 19.55
N GLY A 161 -28.54 -5.29 18.75
CA GLY A 161 -28.21 -6.65 18.33
C GLY A 161 -27.00 -6.71 17.39
N PRO A 162 -26.45 -7.91 17.15
CA PRO A 162 -25.25 -8.06 16.30
C PRO A 162 -25.47 -7.62 14.84
N GLU A 163 -26.71 -7.63 14.35
CA GLU A 163 -27.06 -7.16 13.02
C GLU A 163 -26.89 -5.65 12.85
N PHE A 164 -26.84 -4.88 13.95
CA PHE A 164 -26.59 -3.44 13.96
C PHE A 164 -25.10 -3.11 14.09
N GLY A 165 -24.28 -4.04 14.54
CA GLY A 165 -22.83 -3.89 14.55
C GLY A 165 -22.24 -3.97 13.13
N TRP A 166 -21.19 -3.22 12.86
CA TRP A 166 -20.50 -3.33 11.59
C TRP A 166 -19.75 -4.68 11.45
N ALA A 167 -19.33 -5.00 10.24
CA ALA A 167 -18.77 -6.33 9.93
C ALA A 167 -17.57 -6.71 10.82
N ALA A 168 -16.65 -5.77 11.10
CA ALA A 168 -15.46 -6.04 11.91
C ALA A 168 -15.79 -6.37 13.37
N GLU A 169 -16.85 -5.78 13.97
CA GLU A 169 -17.28 -6.09 15.33
C GLU A 169 -17.87 -7.48 15.46
N ARG A 170 -18.36 -8.02 14.36
CA ARG A 170 -18.83 -9.41 14.25
C ARG A 170 -17.72 -10.37 13.84
N CYS A 171 -16.45 -9.98 13.97
CA CYS A 171 -15.29 -10.75 13.52
C CYS A 171 -15.35 -11.09 12.01
N LEU A 172 -16.02 -10.25 11.22
CA LEU A 172 -16.01 -10.29 9.77
C LEU A 172 -15.02 -9.27 9.22
N ILE A 173 -14.84 -9.24 7.91
CA ILE A 173 -13.91 -8.32 7.26
C ILE A 173 -14.32 -6.86 7.47
N ALA A 174 -13.34 -6.01 7.71
CA ALA A 174 -13.53 -4.57 7.91
C ALA A 174 -13.42 -3.77 6.61
N GLY A 175 -14.46 -3.76 5.81
CA GLY A 175 -14.57 -2.93 4.61
C GLY A 175 -14.02 -3.57 3.32
N PRO A 176 -14.24 -2.96 2.15
CA PRO A 176 -13.84 -3.50 0.84
C PRO A 176 -12.35 -3.36 0.57
N GLN A 177 -11.58 -3.08 1.59
CA GLN A 177 -10.14 -2.92 1.50
C GLN A 177 -9.52 -4.31 1.37
N LEU A 178 -9.04 -4.61 0.18
CA LEU A 178 -8.29 -5.83 -0.09
C LEU A 178 -6.97 -5.79 0.70
N SER A 179 -6.40 -6.95 1.00
CA SER A 179 -5.27 -7.08 1.94
C SER A 179 -4.08 -6.16 1.66
N LEU A 180 -3.77 -5.88 0.37
CA LEU A 180 -2.69 -4.96 0.01
C LEU A 180 -3.11 -3.48 0.09
N MET A 181 -4.41 -3.17 0.03
CA MET A 181 -4.94 -1.80 0.14
C MET A 181 -4.97 -1.31 1.58
N PHE A 182 -4.85 -2.21 2.53
CA PHE A 182 -5.02 -1.90 3.94
C PHE A 182 -3.77 -1.22 4.49
N GLN A 183 -3.94 -0.02 5.02
CA GLN A 183 -2.89 0.79 5.62
C GLN A 183 -3.28 1.17 7.04
N ARG A 184 -2.95 0.32 7.98
CA ARG A 184 -3.02 0.65 9.41
C ARG A 184 -1.76 0.16 10.07
N GLY A 185 -1.29 0.87 11.08
CA GLY A 185 -0.18 0.43 11.92
C GLY A 185 -0.44 -0.92 12.58
N LEU A 186 -1.73 -1.28 12.74
CA LEU A 186 -2.14 -2.59 13.22
C LEU A 186 -2.08 -3.60 12.08
N SER A 187 -1.07 -4.47 12.09
CA SER A 187 -0.94 -5.61 11.17
C SER A 187 -0.80 -5.23 9.69
N PRO A 188 0.30 -4.57 9.31
CA PRO A 188 0.54 -4.11 7.93
C PRO A 188 1.09 -5.19 7.00
N TYR A 189 1.21 -6.43 7.47
CA TYR A 189 1.87 -7.51 6.74
C TYR A 189 0.90 -8.30 5.87
N ALA A 190 1.41 -8.73 4.73
CA ALA A 190 0.72 -9.67 3.85
C ALA A 190 1.67 -10.75 3.37
N GLN A 191 1.20 -12.00 3.32
CA GLN A 191 1.89 -13.09 2.68
C GLN A 191 1.32 -13.34 1.30
N ILE A 192 2.19 -13.44 0.30
CA ILE A 192 1.83 -13.82 -1.06
C ILE A 192 2.38 -15.23 -1.34
N VAL A 193 1.51 -16.12 -1.81
CA VAL A 193 1.88 -17.44 -2.32
C VAL A 193 1.46 -17.49 -3.79
N GLN A 194 2.40 -17.83 -4.66
CA GLN A 194 2.20 -17.83 -6.10
C GLN A 194 2.39 -19.22 -6.68
N THR A 195 1.47 -19.59 -7.54
CA THR A 195 1.57 -20.75 -8.43
C THR A 195 1.34 -20.31 -9.87
N ARG A 196 1.47 -21.20 -10.83
CA ARG A 196 1.20 -20.87 -12.23
C ARG A 196 -0.23 -20.34 -12.46
N ASN A 197 -1.22 -20.91 -11.77
CA ASN A 197 -2.64 -20.65 -12.02
C ASN A 197 -3.33 -19.84 -10.92
N TYR A 198 -2.67 -19.63 -9.77
CA TYR A 198 -3.26 -18.98 -8.62
C TYR A 198 -2.25 -18.07 -7.92
N LEU A 199 -2.75 -16.95 -7.46
CA LEU A 199 -2.08 -16.12 -6.46
C LEU A 199 -2.97 -16.11 -5.20
N MET A 200 -2.40 -16.40 -4.04
CA MET A 200 -3.05 -16.22 -2.75
C MET A 200 -2.42 -15.02 -2.05
N ILE A 201 -3.25 -14.12 -1.53
CA ILE A 201 -2.82 -13.01 -0.68
C ILE A 201 -3.49 -13.20 0.67
N LEU A 202 -2.69 -13.46 1.70
CA LEU A 202 -3.13 -13.55 3.09
C LEU A 202 -2.70 -12.28 3.82
N GLY A 203 -3.67 -11.46 4.24
CA GLY A 203 -3.41 -10.33 5.13
C GLY A 203 -3.26 -10.79 6.56
N GLU A 204 -2.38 -10.15 7.33
CA GLU A 204 -2.31 -10.36 8.78
C GLU A 204 -3.60 -9.90 9.46
N TYR A 205 -4.17 -8.81 9.00
CA TYR A 205 -5.50 -8.33 9.34
C TYR A 205 -6.19 -7.84 8.06
N PRO A 206 -7.40 -8.27 7.79
CA PRO A 206 -8.39 -9.01 8.59
C PRO A 206 -8.32 -10.56 8.52
N TYR A 207 -7.17 -11.17 8.44
CA TYR A 207 -6.95 -12.63 8.45
C TYR A 207 -7.58 -13.40 7.29
N ASP A 208 -7.90 -12.74 6.20
CA ASP A 208 -8.54 -13.39 5.05
C ASP A 208 -7.55 -13.74 3.94
N ALA A 209 -7.66 -14.96 3.48
CA ALA A 209 -6.96 -15.44 2.31
C ALA A 209 -7.77 -15.15 1.05
N ARG A 210 -7.30 -14.23 0.23
CA ARG A 210 -7.87 -13.95 -1.09
C ARG A 210 -7.21 -14.84 -2.13
N ILE A 211 -8.01 -15.67 -2.80
CA ILE A 211 -7.56 -16.51 -3.90
C ILE A 211 -7.90 -15.84 -5.23
N ILE A 212 -6.88 -15.61 -6.03
CA ILE A 212 -6.95 -14.98 -7.34
C ILE A 212 -6.66 -16.06 -8.39
N ARG A 213 -7.56 -16.25 -9.34
CA ARG A 213 -7.40 -17.20 -10.44
C ARG A 213 -6.73 -16.52 -11.62
N ILE A 214 -5.55 -17.02 -12.03
CA ILE A 214 -4.80 -16.48 -13.18
C ILE A 214 -5.32 -17.11 -14.46
N ASP A 215 -5.44 -16.32 -15.53
CA ASP A 215 -5.94 -16.71 -16.86
C ASP A 215 -7.33 -17.39 -16.79
N SER A 216 -8.24 -16.78 -16.03
CA SER A 216 -9.58 -17.29 -15.75
C SER A 216 -10.65 -16.23 -16.01
N GLU A 217 -11.91 -16.64 -15.94
CA GLU A 217 -13.07 -15.75 -16.09
C GLU A 217 -13.90 -15.69 -14.80
N HIS A 218 -14.65 -14.62 -14.62
CA HIS A 218 -15.64 -14.51 -13.56
C HIS A 218 -16.80 -15.46 -13.81
N PRO A 219 -17.30 -16.18 -12.79
CA PRO A 219 -18.47 -17.03 -12.96
C PRO A 219 -19.71 -16.17 -13.26
N VAL A 220 -20.46 -16.55 -14.29
CA VAL A 220 -21.67 -15.82 -14.72
C VAL A 220 -22.69 -15.67 -13.58
N ASN A 221 -22.92 -16.76 -12.83
CA ASN A 221 -23.87 -16.82 -11.72
C ASN A 221 -23.18 -16.86 -10.34
N GLY A 222 -22.05 -16.16 -10.18
CA GLY A 222 -21.33 -16.13 -8.91
C GLY A 222 -22.06 -15.34 -7.83
N PHE A 223 -21.96 -15.81 -6.58
CA PHE A 223 -22.52 -15.10 -5.42
C PHE A 223 -21.62 -13.94 -5.01
N PRO A 224 -22.17 -12.87 -4.40
CA PRO A 224 -21.38 -11.87 -3.70
C PRO A 224 -20.58 -12.48 -2.55
N LYS A 225 -19.29 -12.12 -2.47
CA LYS A 225 -18.34 -12.60 -1.44
C LYS A 225 -17.79 -11.42 -0.66
N TRP A 226 -17.26 -11.68 0.52
CA TRP A 226 -16.64 -10.65 1.34
C TRP A 226 -15.42 -10.02 0.63
N MET A 227 -14.53 -10.83 0.07
CA MET A 227 -13.35 -10.36 -0.68
C MET A 227 -13.59 -10.28 -2.19
N GLY A 228 -14.84 -10.33 -2.62
CA GLY A 228 -15.19 -10.34 -4.03
C GLY A 228 -14.78 -11.65 -4.74
N ASP A 229 -14.89 -11.64 -6.05
CA ASP A 229 -14.40 -12.66 -6.94
C ASP A 229 -13.24 -12.11 -7.76
N SER A 230 -12.04 -12.69 -7.61
CA SER A 230 -10.82 -12.19 -8.21
C SER A 230 -10.31 -13.10 -9.32
N ILE A 231 -10.02 -12.50 -10.46
CA ILE A 231 -9.30 -13.11 -11.59
C ILE A 231 -8.10 -12.25 -11.96
N ALA A 232 -7.13 -12.81 -12.66
CA ALA A 232 -5.96 -12.08 -13.11
C ALA A 232 -5.48 -12.54 -14.48
N HIS A 233 -4.72 -11.68 -15.13
CA HIS A 233 -3.94 -11.99 -16.33
C HIS A 233 -2.61 -11.24 -16.31
N TRP A 234 -1.67 -11.69 -17.14
CA TRP A 234 -0.37 -11.04 -17.24
C TRP A 234 -0.30 -10.06 -18.40
N GLU A 235 0.13 -8.83 -18.12
CA GLU A 235 0.54 -7.84 -19.12
C GLU A 235 2.06 -7.63 -19.04
N GLY A 236 2.81 -8.41 -19.82
CA GLY A 236 4.27 -8.44 -19.68
C GLY A 236 4.69 -8.95 -18.32
N ASP A 237 5.36 -8.11 -17.54
CA ASP A 237 5.81 -8.38 -16.16
C ASP A 237 4.86 -7.81 -15.09
N THR A 238 3.71 -7.30 -15.49
CA THR A 238 2.67 -6.80 -14.57
C THR A 238 1.54 -7.81 -14.45
N LEU A 239 1.19 -8.19 -13.22
CA LEU A 239 -0.02 -8.95 -12.94
C LEU A 239 -1.18 -7.97 -12.77
N VAL A 240 -2.19 -8.08 -13.63
CA VAL A 240 -3.43 -7.29 -13.56
C VAL A 240 -4.52 -8.16 -12.98
N ILE A 241 -5.10 -7.70 -11.88
CA ILE A 241 -6.15 -8.41 -11.12
C ILE A 241 -7.44 -7.60 -11.25
N HIS A 242 -8.52 -8.25 -11.61
CA HIS A 242 -9.86 -7.67 -11.57
C HIS A 242 -10.71 -8.36 -10.52
N THR A 243 -11.35 -7.59 -9.64
CA THR A 243 -12.19 -8.10 -8.56
C THR A 243 -13.55 -7.42 -8.58
N ASN A 244 -14.60 -8.21 -8.58
CA ASN A 244 -15.99 -7.76 -8.53
C ASN A 244 -16.83 -8.64 -7.59
N LYS A 245 -18.16 -8.49 -7.60
CA LYS A 245 -19.09 -9.30 -6.78
C LYS A 245 -18.80 -9.23 -5.29
N PHE A 246 -18.49 -8.03 -4.80
CA PHE A 246 -18.42 -7.78 -3.37
C PHE A 246 -19.81 -7.75 -2.73
N ARG A 247 -19.88 -8.10 -1.47
CA ARG A 247 -21.08 -7.89 -0.67
C ARG A 247 -21.24 -6.41 -0.36
N ALA A 248 -22.45 -5.88 -0.55
CA ALA A 248 -22.72 -4.46 -0.28
C ALA A 248 -22.55 -4.10 1.20
N GLU A 249 -22.78 -5.05 2.11
CA GLU A 249 -22.61 -4.89 3.56
C GLU A 249 -21.14 -4.73 3.98
N HIS A 250 -20.21 -4.91 3.06
CA HIS A 250 -18.78 -4.74 3.26
C HIS A 250 -18.31 -3.27 3.22
N SER A 251 -19.22 -2.33 2.95
CA SER A 251 -18.90 -0.89 2.85
C SER A 251 -18.32 -0.33 4.15
N TYR A 252 -17.14 0.32 4.08
CA TYR A 252 -16.49 0.94 5.22
C TYR A 252 -15.62 2.14 4.81
N PRO A 253 -15.74 3.30 5.49
CA PRO A 253 -14.90 4.47 5.19
C PRO A 253 -13.39 4.18 5.33
N PRO A 254 -12.53 4.85 4.54
CA PRO A 254 -12.86 5.89 3.55
C PRO A 254 -13.29 5.36 2.17
N ILE A 255 -13.20 4.05 1.91
CA ILE A 255 -13.59 3.43 0.64
C ILE A 255 -14.91 2.72 0.85
N LEU A 256 -15.98 3.35 0.37
CA LEU A 256 -17.33 2.79 0.40
C LEU A 256 -17.59 1.87 -0.78
N SER A 257 -18.54 0.96 -0.65
CA SER A 257 -18.91 0.01 -1.70
C SER A 257 -20.41 -0.23 -1.78
N THR A 258 -20.88 -0.50 -3.00
CA THR A 258 -22.20 -1.11 -3.28
C THR A 258 -22.01 -2.45 -4.00
N ALA A 259 -23.08 -3.07 -4.44
CA ALA A 259 -23.01 -4.27 -5.28
C ALA A 259 -22.32 -4.05 -6.65
N LEU A 260 -22.11 -2.78 -7.05
CA LEU A 260 -21.42 -2.38 -8.30
C LEU A 260 -19.95 -2.03 -8.07
N PHE A 261 -19.42 -2.29 -6.89
CA PHE A 261 -18.05 -2.02 -6.56
C PHE A 261 -17.10 -2.98 -7.31
N GLU A 262 -16.12 -2.41 -8.00
CA GLU A 262 -15.09 -3.15 -8.73
C GLU A 262 -13.72 -2.55 -8.45
N VAL A 263 -12.71 -3.41 -8.43
CA VAL A 263 -11.31 -3.00 -8.25
C VAL A 263 -10.46 -3.65 -9.32
N GLU A 264 -9.68 -2.84 -10.04
CA GLU A 264 -8.56 -3.31 -10.84
C GLU A 264 -7.27 -3.05 -10.06
N GLU A 265 -6.42 -4.06 -9.92
CA GLU A 265 -5.13 -3.95 -9.25
C GLU A 265 -4.01 -4.32 -10.21
N ARG A 266 -2.87 -3.67 -10.08
CA ARG A 266 -1.68 -3.90 -10.89
C ARG A 266 -0.47 -4.08 -9.98
N LEU A 267 0.18 -5.24 -10.08
CA LEU A 267 1.37 -5.59 -9.31
C LEU A 267 2.56 -5.72 -10.25
N SER A 268 3.64 -4.98 -9.96
CA SER A 268 4.91 -5.09 -10.68
C SER A 268 6.06 -5.13 -9.68
N LEU A 269 7.02 -6.06 -9.87
CA LEU A 269 8.24 -6.06 -9.08
C LEU A 269 9.19 -4.98 -9.59
N THR A 270 9.84 -4.30 -8.66
CA THR A 270 10.88 -3.33 -8.94
C THR A 270 12.27 -3.94 -8.68
N ALA A 271 13.30 -3.36 -9.27
CA ALA A 271 14.68 -3.86 -9.12
C ALA A 271 15.25 -3.73 -7.69
N ASP A 272 14.60 -2.97 -6.81
CA ASP A 272 14.95 -2.80 -5.40
C ASP A 272 14.13 -3.69 -4.45
N ASP A 273 13.65 -4.82 -4.97
CA ASP A 273 12.90 -5.84 -4.22
C ASP A 273 11.64 -5.30 -3.54
N LYS A 274 10.87 -4.49 -4.30
CA LYS A 274 9.58 -3.96 -3.88
C LYS A 274 8.50 -4.32 -4.88
N ILE A 275 7.27 -4.34 -4.42
CA ILE A 275 6.08 -4.39 -5.28
C ILE A 275 5.59 -2.96 -5.48
N LEU A 276 5.59 -2.49 -6.72
CA LEU A 276 4.75 -1.35 -7.09
C LEU A 276 3.32 -1.86 -7.22
N TYR A 277 2.49 -1.46 -6.26
CA TYR A 277 1.10 -1.81 -6.19
C TYR A 277 0.23 -0.60 -6.51
N GLN A 278 -0.62 -0.73 -7.52
CA GLN A 278 -1.59 0.28 -7.92
C GLN A 278 -2.97 -0.36 -7.94
N TYR A 279 -3.99 0.37 -7.52
CA TYR A 279 -5.37 -0.07 -7.66
C TYR A 279 -6.27 1.07 -8.14
N THR A 280 -7.27 0.71 -8.94
CA THR A 280 -8.31 1.61 -9.43
C THR A 280 -9.66 1.11 -8.95
N VAL A 281 -10.40 1.98 -8.29
CA VAL A 281 -11.74 1.68 -7.75
C VAL A 281 -12.80 2.30 -8.64
N THR A 282 -13.83 1.52 -8.90
CA THR A 282 -15.04 1.96 -9.63
C THR A 282 -16.28 1.55 -8.86
N ASP A 283 -17.17 2.49 -8.61
CA ASP A 283 -18.56 2.27 -8.17
C ASP A 283 -19.40 3.48 -8.58
N PRO A 284 -20.19 3.37 -9.66
CA PRO A 284 -20.92 4.50 -10.22
C PRO A 284 -22.03 5.04 -9.30
N ASN A 285 -22.45 4.27 -8.27
CA ASN A 285 -23.40 4.72 -7.30
C ASN A 285 -22.80 5.65 -6.25
N LEU A 286 -21.49 5.50 -5.97
CA LEU A 286 -20.85 6.20 -4.87
C LEU A 286 -19.85 7.27 -5.34
N TYR A 287 -19.20 7.05 -6.48
CA TYR A 287 -18.15 7.93 -6.97
C TYR A 287 -18.57 8.65 -8.25
N THR A 288 -18.11 9.89 -8.42
CA THR A 288 -18.35 10.67 -9.63
C THR A 288 -17.50 10.23 -10.81
N GLN A 289 -16.39 9.56 -10.52
CA GLN A 289 -15.45 8.93 -11.47
C GLN A 289 -14.70 7.81 -10.76
N ALA A 290 -14.02 6.96 -11.52
CA ALA A 290 -13.03 6.04 -10.96
C ALA A 290 -11.89 6.83 -10.28
N PHE A 291 -11.22 6.20 -9.31
CA PHE A 291 -10.03 6.77 -8.68
C PHE A 291 -8.92 5.72 -8.52
N THR A 292 -7.70 6.20 -8.59
CA THR A 292 -6.49 5.35 -8.54
C THR A 292 -5.58 5.79 -7.43
#